data_df70b7fcbda5f09e924397f28c72cf2e
#
_entry.id   df70b7fcbda5f09e924397f28c72cf2e
#
_cell.length_a   1.000
_cell.length_b   1.000
_cell.length_c   1.000
_cell.angle_alpha   90.00
_cell.angle_beta   90.00
_cell.angle_gamma   90.00
#
_symmetry.space_group_name_H-M   'P 1'
#
loop_
_entity.id
_entity.type
_entity.pdbx_description
1 polymer ?
#
loop_
_entity_poly.entity_id
_entity_poly.type
_entity_poly.pdbx_seq_one_letter_code
_entity_poly.pdbx_strand_id
1 'polypeptide(L)'
;DFLRHARQRWYLYLPIVAIWSLAYVRLFIDATPRVPVLFNWTPSLPYRVAWLRHGPHQLQRGDFIVFSFAGEAQHRYPGLLGQPFFKIVRGLPGDTVTVTGRQVAINGQDVGVAKTKAYDRRPLAPIAPTVIPPRYYYVQGTSPDSFDSRYQESGLVRAEQVIGVVVPLF
;
A
#
# COMPACT_ATOMS: atom_id res chain seq x y z
N ASP A 1 5.49 -46.79 2.03
CA ASP A 1 4.28 -46.70 1.22
C ASP A 1 3.97 -45.30 0.68
N PHE A 2 4.37 -44.22 1.37
CA PHE A 2 4.17 -42.85 0.88
C PHE A 2 4.88 -42.58 -0.45
N LEU A 3 6.14 -42.97 -0.58
CA LEU A 3 6.95 -42.74 -1.80
C LEU A 3 6.37 -43.46 -3.02
N ARG A 4 5.83 -44.67 -2.82
CA ARG A 4 5.16 -45.43 -3.89
C ARG A 4 3.86 -44.74 -4.32
N HIS A 5 3.07 -44.26 -3.36
CA HIS A 5 1.84 -43.49 -3.63
C HIS A 5 2.15 -42.19 -4.36
N ALA A 6 3.14 -41.41 -3.88
CA ALA A 6 3.56 -40.16 -4.51
C ALA A 6 4.03 -40.37 -5.96
N ARG A 7 4.78 -41.44 -6.22
CA ARG A 7 5.27 -41.76 -7.57
C ARG A 7 4.14 -42.18 -8.53
N GLN A 8 3.15 -42.91 -8.00
CA GLN A 8 2.02 -43.39 -8.83
C GLN A 8 0.96 -42.31 -9.06
N ARG A 9 0.79 -41.39 -8.12
CA ARG A 9 -0.25 -40.35 -8.16
C ARG A 9 0.33 -38.94 -8.02
N TRP A 10 1.47 -38.69 -8.63
CA TRP A 10 2.19 -37.42 -8.56
C TRP A 10 1.35 -36.20 -8.97
N TYR A 11 0.43 -36.38 -9.92
CA TYR A 11 -0.48 -35.36 -10.41
C TYR A 11 -1.40 -34.79 -9.33
N LEU A 12 -1.71 -35.54 -8.26
CA LEU A 12 -2.51 -35.07 -7.14
C LEU A 12 -1.76 -34.04 -6.28
N TYR A 13 -0.43 -34.04 -6.33
CA TYR A 13 0.42 -33.12 -5.59
C TYR A 13 0.73 -31.84 -6.37
N LEU A 14 0.50 -31.82 -7.70
CA LEU A 14 0.77 -30.64 -8.53
C LEU A 14 0.05 -29.38 -8.05
N PRO A 15 -1.25 -29.38 -7.68
CA PRO A 15 -1.91 -28.18 -7.18
C PRO A 15 -1.25 -27.64 -5.89
N ILE A 16 -0.85 -28.54 -4.99
CA ILE A 16 -0.18 -28.17 -3.73
C ILE A 16 1.18 -27.54 -4.04
N VAL A 17 1.97 -28.18 -4.88
CA VAL A 17 3.30 -27.65 -5.30
C VAL A 17 3.14 -26.30 -6.00
N ALA A 18 2.15 -26.16 -6.89
CA ALA A 18 1.87 -24.90 -7.58
C ALA A 18 1.51 -23.77 -6.58
N ILE A 19 0.62 -24.04 -5.63
CA ILE A 19 0.21 -23.07 -4.60
C ILE A 19 1.43 -22.64 -3.77
N TRP A 20 2.24 -23.57 -3.30
CA TRP A 20 3.43 -23.26 -2.50
C TRP A 20 4.50 -22.53 -3.33
N SER A 21 4.68 -22.89 -4.59
CA SER A 21 5.61 -22.18 -5.49
C SER A 21 5.16 -20.73 -5.74
N LEU A 22 3.86 -20.52 -5.97
CA LEU A 22 3.29 -19.18 -6.12
C LEU A 22 3.42 -18.37 -4.83
N ALA A 23 3.15 -18.98 -3.68
CA ALA A 23 3.33 -18.35 -2.38
C ALA A 23 4.78 -17.96 -2.14
N TYR A 24 5.72 -18.84 -2.46
CA TYR A 24 7.16 -18.57 -2.32
C TYR A 24 7.61 -17.39 -3.21
N VAL A 25 7.22 -17.41 -4.49
CA VAL A 25 7.52 -16.31 -5.42
C VAL A 25 6.97 -14.99 -4.87
N ARG A 26 5.72 -14.98 -4.39
CA ARG A 26 5.09 -13.78 -3.88
C ARG A 26 5.71 -13.25 -2.59
N LEU A 27 6.18 -14.13 -1.71
CA LEU A 27 6.74 -13.73 -0.41
C LEU A 27 8.21 -13.32 -0.49
N PHE A 28 8.99 -13.93 -1.40
CA PHE A 28 10.44 -13.82 -1.38
C PHE A 28 11.05 -13.23 -2.65
N ILE A 29 10.33 -13.24 -3.79
CA ILE A 29 10.88 -12.81 -5.08
C ILE A 29 10.18 -11.55 -5.59
N ASP A 30 8.84 -11.56 -5.65
CA ASP A 30 8.05 -10.47 -6.23
C ASP A 30 6.72 -10.32 -5.50
N ALA A 31 6.63 -9.29 -4.67
CA ALA A 31 5.42 -8.95 -3.92
C ALA A 31 4.37 -8.24 -4.79
N THR A 32 4.71 -7.86 -6.03
CA THR A 32 3.80 -7.13 -6.93
C THR A 32 2.58 -7.98 -7.27
N PRO A 33 1.35 -7.51 -7.03
CA PRO A 33 0.14 -8.25 -7.36
C PRO A 33 -0.04 -8.34 -8.88
N ARG A 34 0.20 -9.52 -9.46
CA ARG A 34 -0.01 -9.79 -10.88
C ARG A 34 -1.44 -10.24 -11.20
N VAL A 35 -2.10 -10.85 -10.21
CA VAL A 35 -3.51 -11.23 -10.32
C VAL A 35 -4.36 -10.00 -10.05
N PRO A 36 -5.37 -9.70 -10.89
CA PRO A 36 -6.16 -8.48 -10.75
C PRO A 36 -7.11 -8.48 -9.54
N VAL A 37 -7.17 -9.56 -8.77
CA VAL A 37 -7.97 -9.64 -7.54
C VAL A 37 -7.07 -9.41 -6.34
N LEU A 38 -7.42 -8.44 -5.51
CA LEU A 38 -6.73 -8.11 -4.28
C LEU A 38 -7.59 -8.43 -3.06
N PHE A 39 -6.94 -8.95 -2.04
CA PHE A 39 -7.54 -9.16 -0.72
C PHE A 39 -6.92 -8.16 0.26
N ASN A 40 -7.75 -7.33 0.87
CA ASN A 40 -7.32 -6.41 1.92
C ASN A 40 -7.55 -7.05 3.29
N TRP A 41 -6.45 -7.43 3.94
CA TRP A 41 -6.46 -8.02 5.28
C TRP A 41 -6.31 -6.97 6.40
N THR A 42 -6.02 -5.72 6.03
CA THR A 42 -5.78 -4.64 6.98
C THR A 42 -7.01 -3.76 7.14
N PRO A 43 -7.25 -3.18 8.33
CA PRO A 43 -8.37 -2.24 8.53
C PRO A 43 -8.12 -0.87 7.91
N SER A 44 -7.10 -0.72 7.06
CA SER A 44 -6.74 0.56 6.43
C SER A 44 -7.83 1.10 5.51
N LEU A 45 -8.65 0.21 4.92
CA LEU A 45 -9.77 0.54 4.04
C LEU A 45 -10.95 -0.38 4.34
N PRO A 46 -12.19 0.08 4.10
CA PRO A 46 -13.41 -0.65 4.45
C PRO A 46 -13.72 -1.84 3.53
N TYR A 47 -12.90 -2.10 2.53
CA TYR A 47 -13.13 -3.13 1.52
C TYR A 47 -12.22 -4.33 1.73
N ARG A 48 -12.74 -5.52 1.50
CA ARG A 48 -11.99 -6.79 1.64
C ARG A 48 -11.52 -7.36 0.32
N VAL A 49 -12.29 -7.17 -0.74
CA VAL A 49 -11.96 -7.65 -2.08
C VAL A 49 -12.06 -6.50 -3.07
N ALA A 50 -11.09 -6.41 -3.96
CA ALA A 50 -11.02 -5.36 -4.93
C ALA A 50 -10.41 -5.85 -6.25
N TRP A 51 -10.81 -5.21 -7.36
CA TRP A 51 -10.26 -5.46 -8.68
C TRP A 51 -9.17 -4.45 -9.00
N LEU A 52 -7.98 -4.91 -9.37
CA LEU A 52 -6.84 -4.07 -9.73
C LEU A 52 -6.80 -3.85 -11.24
N ARG A 53 -6.78 -2.60 -11.66
CA ARG A 53 -6.48 -2.17 -13.03
C ARG A 53 -5.02 -1.73 -13.07
N HIS A 54 -4.18 -2.54 -13.69
CA HIS A 54 -2.76 -2.25 -13.88
C HIS A 54 -2.57 -1.14 -14.94
N GLY A 55 -1.45 -0.43 -14.83
CA GLY A 55 -0.98 0.50 -15.84
C GLY A 55 -0.98 1.96 -15.41
N PRO A 56 -0.49 2.85 -16.27
CA PRO A 56 -0.47 4.27 -16.00
C PRO A 56 -1.90 4.82 -16.03
N HIS A 57 -2.28 5.49 -14.94
CA HIS A 57 -3.58 6.15 -14.81
C HIS A 57 -3.37 7.62 -14.46
N GLN A 58 -4.21 8.49 -15.03
CA GLN A 58 -4.35 9.85 -14.54
C GLN A 58 -5.16 9.79 -13.22
N LEU A 59 -4.45 9.84 -12.11
CA LEU A 59 -5.06 9.70 -10.80
C LEU A 59 -5.89 10.93 -10.44
N GLN A 60 -7.01 10.69 -9.77
CA GLN A 60 -7.92 11.69 -9.24
C GLN A 60 -8.04 11.56 -7.71
N ARG A 61 -8.51 12.64 -7.06
CA ARG A 61 -8.84 12.54 -5.63
C ARG A 61 -9.96 11.53 -5.42
N GLY A 62 -9.78 10.68 -4.43
CA GLY A 62 -10.72 9.60 -4.13
C GLY A 62 -10.36 8.27 -4.79
N ASP A 63 -9.46 8.24 -5.76
CA ASP A 63 -9.03 6.98 -6.35
C ASP A 63 -8.39 6.06 -5.30
N PHE A 64 -8.80 4.81 -5.32
CA PHE A 64 -8.14 3.76 -4.56
C PHE A 64 -6.97 3.25 -5.38
N ILE A 65 -5.78 3.23 -4.81
CA ILE A 65 -4.57 2.77 -5.49
C ILE A 65 -3.84 1.71 -4.70
N VAL A 66 -3.14 0.85 -5.43
CA VAL A 66 -2.06 0.02 -4.88
C VAL A 66 -0.74 0.57 -5.39
N PHE A 67 0.21 0.72 -4.50
CA PHE A 67 1.55 1.18 -4.82
C PHE A 67 2.61 0.38 -4.08
N SER A 68 3.79 0.31 -4.66
CA SER A 68 4.98 -0.30 -4.07
C SER A 68 5.58 0.68 -3.05
N PHE A 69 5.66 0.27 -1.78
CA PHE A 69 6.18 1.14 -0.73
C PHE A 69 7.67 1.42 -0.91
N ALA A 70 8.05 2.70 -0.80
CA ALA A 70 9.45 3.16 -0.83
C ALA A 70 9.64 4.44 0.01
N GLY A 71 8.91 4.57 1.12
CA GLY A 71 9.07 5.67 2.08
C GLY A 71 10.30 5.50 2.97
N GLU A 72 10.67 6.53 3.74
CA GLU A 72 11.86 6.53 4.63
C GLU A 72 11.87 5.37 5.62
N ALA A 73 10.70 4.89 6.03
CA ALA A 73 10.59 3.75 6.93
C ALA A 73 11.33 2.49 6.42
N GLN A 74 11.56 2.35 5.11
CA GLN A 74 12.30 1.23 4.52
C GLN A 74 13.73 1.12 5.06
N HIS A 75 14.37 2.25 5.41
CA HIS A 75 15.74 2.24 5.93
C HIS A 75 15.84 1.57 7.30
N ARG A 76 14.77 1.66 8.07
CA ARG A 76 14.67 1.00 9.38
C ARG A 76 14.02 -0.38 9.29
N TYR A 77 13.15 -0.56 8.32
CA TYR A 77 12.38 -1.81 8.06
C TYR A 77 12.53 -2.21 6.60
N PRO A 78 13.64 -2.86 6.22
CA PRO A 78 13.91 -3.23 4.84
C PRO A 78 12.79 -4.11 4.21
N GLY A 79 12.08 -4.88 5.03
CA GLY A 79 10.95 -5.68 4.58
C GLY A 79 9.73 -4.89 4.10
N LEU A 80 9.68 -3.57 4.33
CA LEU A 80 8.63 -2.72 3.77
C LEU A 80 8.89 -2.35 2.31
N LEU A 81 10.15 -2.32 1.88
CA LEU A 81 10.49 -1.95 0.51
C LEU A 81 9.80 -2.88 -0.49
N GLY A 82 9.13 -2.28 -1.45
CA GLY A 82 8.42 -3.02 -2.50
C GLY A 82 7.10 -3.64 -2.06
N GLN A 83 6.74 -3.58 -0.78
CA GLN A 83 5.45 -4.13 -0.34
C GLN A 83 4.28 -3.34 -0.94
N PRO A 84 3.22 -4.02 -1.40
CA PRO A 84 2.04 -3.37 -1.93
C PRO A 84 1.23 -2.73 -0.80
N PHE A 85 1.08 -1.42 -0.85
CA PHE A 85 0.23 -0.65 0.05
C PHE A 85 -1.04 -0.23 -0.69
N PHE A 86 -2.18 -0.32 0.01
CA PHE A 86 -3.49 0.02 -0.51
C PHE A 86 -4.02 1.27 0.20
N LYS A 87 -4.18 2.40 -0.54
CA LYS A 87 -4.57 3.71 -0.01
C LYS A 87 -5.48 4.47 -0.98
N ILE A 88 -6.01 5.60 -0.49
CA ILE A 88 -6.82 6.55 -1.25
C ILE A 88 -5.96 7.75 -1.59
N VAL A 89 -6.03 8.24 -2.82
CA VAL A 89 -5.44 9.51 -3.24
C VAL A 89 -6.23 10.66 -2.62
N ARG A 90 -5.58 11.46 -1.79
CA ARG A 90 -6.18 12.64 -1.14
C ARG A 90 -5.62 13.96 -1.66
N GLY A 91 -4.36 13.96 -2.12
CA GLY A 91 -3.71 15.13 -2.70
C GLY A 91 -3.05 14.83 -4.03
N LEU A 92 -3.11 15.82 -4.92
CA LEU A 92 -2.59 15.78 -6.28
C LEU A 92 -1.40 16.75 -6.42
N PRO A 93 -0.58 16.60 -7.48
CA PRO A 93 0.45 17.60 -7.79
C PRO A 93 -0.08 19.03 -7.77
N GLY A 94 0.64 19.94 -7.08
CA GLY A 94 0.26 21.34 -6.92
C GLY A 94 -0.60 21.63 -5.68
N ASP A 95 -1.14 20.63 -5.01
CA ASP A 95 -1.84 20.82 -3.73
C ASP A 95 -0.88 21.22 -2.63
N THR A 96 -1.35 22.07 -1.72
CA THR A 96 -0.59 22.51 -0.56
C THR A 96 -0.95 21.67 0.67
N VAL A 97 0.05 21.00 1.23
CA VAL A 97 -0.04 20.29 2.51
C VAL A 97 0.40 21.25 3.61
N THR A 98 -0.47 21.48 4.58
CA THR A 98 -0.19 22.28 5.77
C THR A 98 -0.28 21.41 7.02
N VAL A 99 0.52 21.76 8.03
CA VAL A 99 0.56 21.05 9.31
C VAL A 99 0.56 22.07 10.45
N THR A 100 -0.45 21.97 11.33
CA THR A 100 -0.54 22.78 12.54
C THR A 100 -0.48 21.85 13.76
N GLY A 101 0.65 21.88 14.45
CA GLY A 101 0.95 20.87 15.46
C GLY A 101 1.07 19.47 14.82
N ARG A 102 0.03 18.67 14.92
CA ARG A 102 -0.06 17.35 14.29
C ARG A 102 -1.28 17.19 13.37
N GLN A 103 -2.08 18.25 13.26
CA GLN A 103 -3.22 18.31 12.35
C GLN A 103 -2.68 18.57 10.93
N VAL A 104 -3.06 17.69 10.00
CA VAL A 104 -2.67 17.80 8.59
C VAL A 104 -3.86 18.22 7.76
N ALA A 105 -3.67 19.19 6.87
CA ALA A 105 -4.68 19.64 5.93
C ALA A 105 -4.11 19.75 4.51
N ILE A 106 -4.97 19.56 3.51
CA ILE A 106 -4.64 19.71 2.08
C ILE A 106 -5.53 20.82 1.51
N ASN A 107 -4.93 21.86 0.97
CA ASN A 107 -5.63 23.06 0.50
C ASN A 107 -6.61 23.64 1.52
N GLY A 108 -6.23 23.60 2.81
CA GLY A 108 -7.08 24.05 3.92
C GLY A 108 -8.14 23.05 4.39
N GLN A 109 -8.35 21.95 3.67
CA GLN A 109 -9.27 20.88 4.10
C GLN A 109 -8.56 19.90 5.04
N ASP A 110 -9.11 19.72 6.23
CA ASP A 110 -8.58 18.77 7.21
C ASP A 110 -8.61 17.33 6.68
N VAL A 111 -7.48 16.65 6.80
CA VAL A 111 -7.33 15.23 6.45
C VAL A 111 -6.99 14.36 7.67
N GLY A 112 -6.88 14.95 8.85
CA GLY A 112 -6.75 14.26 10.13
C GLY A 112 -5.42 14.48 10.84
N VAL A 113 -5.28 13.81 11.98
CA VAL A 113 -4.14 13.96 12.90
C VAL A 113 -3.08 12.90 12.62
N ALA A 114 -1.82 13.34 12.55
CA ALA A 114 -0.69 12.43 12.58
C ALA A 114 -0.42 11.99 14.03
N LYS A 115 -0.59 10.70 14.35
CA LYS A 115 -0.35 10.15 15.69
C LYS A 115 1.12 10.29 16.09
N THR A 116 1.38 10.32 17.39
CA THR A 116 2.75 10.44 17.92
C THR A 116 3.53 9.14 17.86
N LYS A 117 2.84 8.00 17.79
CA LYS A 117 3.44 6.66 17.83
C LYS A 117 2.72 5.72 16.89
N ALA A 118 3.48 4.80 16.30
CA ALA A 118 2.97 3.64 15.60
C ALA A 118 2.41 2.58 16.56
N TYR A 119 1.82 1.52 16.05
CA TYR A 119 1.31 0.40 16.84
C TYR A 119 2.38 -0.23 17.75
N ASP A 120 3.61 -0.34 17.26
CA ASP A 120 4.78 -0.85 17.98
C ASP A 120 5.45 0.19 18.91
N ARG A 121 4.72 1.29 19.25
CA ARG A 121 5.12 2.40 20.13
C ARG A 121 6.28 3.26 19.63
N ARG A 122 6.75 3.08 18.41
CA ARG A 122 7.80 3.93 17.84
C ARG A 122 7.28 5.32 17.51
N PRO A 123 8.13 6.34 17.68
CA PRO A 123 7.74 7.69 17.37
C PRO A 123 7.50 7.86 15.89
N LEU A 124 6.47 8.63 15.54
CA LEU A 124 6.13 9.05 14.20
C LEU A 124 6.14 10.57 14.13
N ALA A 125 6.76 11.14 13.10
CA ALA A 125 6.72 12.56 12.80
C ALA A 125 5.59 12.86 11.80
N PRO A 126 4.87 14.00 11.93
CA PRO A 126 3.99 14.46 10.87
C PRO A 126 4.81 14.77 9.62
N ILE A 127 4.18 14.66 8.44
CA ILE A 127 4.80 15.12 7.20
C ILE A 127 5.14 16.60 7.30
N ALA A 128 6.25 17.02 6.70
CA ALA A 128 6.58 18.44 6.62
C ALA A 128 5.59 19.20 5.71
N PRO A 129 5.21 20.44 6.04
CA PRO A 129 4.45 21.30 5.14
C PRO A 129 5.15 21.41 3.77
N THR A 130 4.39 21.22 2.70
CA THR A 130 4.95 21.21 1.34
C THR A 130 3.86 21.44 0.29
N VAL A 131 4.28 21.88 -0.91
CA VAL A 131 3.47 21.76 -2.11
C VAL A 131 3.80 20.41 -2.75
N ILE A 132 2.77 19.62 -3.08
CA ILE A 132 2.96 18.29 -3.66
C ILE A 132 3.67 18.45 -5.02
N PRO A 133 4.88 17.89 -5.19
CA PRO A 133 5.62 18.04 -6.43
C PRO A 133 4.94 17.37 -7.63
N PRO A 134 5.27 17.73 -8.87
CA PRO A 134 4.86 16.99 -10.06
C PRO A 134 5.18 15.50 -9.92
N ARG A 135 4.24 14.63 -10.32
CA ARG A 135 4.34 13.16 -10.24
C ARG A 135 4.36 12.58 -8.83
N TYR A 136 3.98 13.36 -7.80
CA TYR A 136 3.78 12.87 -6.43
C TYR A 136 2.33 12.99 -6.02
N TYR A 137 1.92 12.12 -5.13
CA TYR A 137 0.57 12.04 -4.60
C TYR A 137 0.60 11.94 -3.08
N TYR A 138 -0.33 12.61 -2.42
CA TYR A 138 -0.61 12.38 -1.01
C TYR A 138 -1.67 11.30 -0.90
N VAL A 139 -1.36 10.23 -0.19
CA VAL A 139 -2.24 9.07 -0.04
C VAL A 139 -2.57 8.80 1.42
N GLN A 140 -3.79 8.29 1.68
CA GLN A 140 -4.25 8.08 3.03
C GLN A 140 -5.21 6.89 3.12
N GLY A 141 -5.19 6.17 4.24
CA GLY A 141 -6.21 5.19 4.60
C GLY A 141 -7.39 5.82 5.33
N THR A 142 -8.49 5.09 5.45
CA THR A 142 -9.68 5.55 6.21
C THR A 142 -9.51 5.38 7.72
N SER A 143 -8.70 4.42 8.15
CA SER A 143 -8.43 4.20 9.56
C SER A 143 -7.53 5.30 10.15
N PRO A 144 -7.84 5.80 11.36
CA PRO A 144 -6.94 6.70 12.09
C PRO A 144 -5.57 6.07 12.36
N ASP A 145 -5.48 4.73 12.40
CA ASP A 145 -4.23 3.97 12.63
C ASP A 145 -3.48 3.65 11.33
N SER A 146 -4.00 4.08 10.19
CA SER A 146 -3.33 3.83 8.91
C SER A 146 -1.97 4.52 8.86
N PHE A 147 -0.94 3.76 8.48
CA PHE A 147 0.38 4.29 8.15
C PHE A 147 0.34 4.80 6.69
N ASP A 148 0.45 6.12 6.50
CA ASP A 148 0.20 6.80 5.23
C ASP A 148 0.90 8.16 5.17
N SER A 149 0.60 8.99 4.17
CA SER A 149 1.27 10.27 3.92
C SER A 149 1.11 11.33 5.03
N ARG A 150 0.32 11.08 6.08
CA ARG A 150 0.33 11.93 7.28
C ARG A 150 1.67 11.91 7.99
N TYR A 151 2.50 10.90 7.76
CA TYR A 151 3.77 10.67 8.43
C TYR A 151 4.94 10.88 7.50
N GLN A 152 6.01 11.52 8.01
CA GLN A 152 7.25 11.70 7.28
C GLN A 152 7.85 10.38 6.84
N GLU A 153 7.78 9.35 7.68
CA GLU A 153 8.34 8.02 7.43
C GLU A 153 7.66 7.29 6.26
N SER A 154 6.41 7.64 5.95
CA SER A 154 5.69 7.15 4.77
C SER A 154 5.92 8.05 3.57
N GLY A 155 5.83 9.36 3.77
CA GLY A 155 6.03 10.38 2.75
C GLY A 155 4.94 10.42 1.65
N LEU A 156 5.24 11.14 0.59
CA LEU A 156 4.44 11.19 -0.64
C LEU A 156 4.77 9.99 -1.52
N VAL A 157 3.80 9.55 -2.32
CA VAL A 157 3.95 8.43 -3.27
C VAL A 157 4.25 8.96 -4.66
N ARG A 158 5.31 8.48 -5.29
CA ARG A 158 5.65 8.82 -6.69
C ARG A 158 4.75 8.06 -7.66
N ALA A 159 4.50 8.65 -8.82
CA ALA A 159 3.71 8.02 -9.88
C ALA A 159 4.26 6.64 -10.30
N GLU A 160 5.58 6.48 -10.31
CA GLU A 160 6.27 5.23 -10.67
C GLU A 160 6.07 4.10 -9.66
N GLN A 161 5.71 4.43 -8.41
CA GLN A 161 5.40 3.44 -7.39
C GLN A 161 3.98 2.87 -7.56
N VAL A 162 3.10 3.57 -8.30
CA VAL A 162 1.71 3.16 -8.47
C VAL A 162 1.62 1.94 -9.37
N ILE A 163 1.14 0.84 -8.82
CA ILE A 163 0.93 -0.43 -9.53
C ILE A 163 -0.36 -0.37 -10.34
N GLY A 164 -1.37 0.28 -9.80
CA GLY A 164 -2.64 0.47 -10.49
C GLY A 164 -3.74 1.06 -9.62
N VAL A 165 -4.86 1.35 -10.28
CA VAL A 165 -6.10 1.82 -9.64
C VAL A 165 -6.96 0.62 -9.27
N VAL A 166 -7.64 0.73 -8.15
CA VAL A 166 -8.41 -0.35 -7.55
C VAL A 166 -9.88 0.02 -7.53
N VAL A 167 -10.71 -0.92 -7.99
CA VAL A 167 -12.17 -0.83 -7.88
C VAL A 167 -12.59 -1.77 -6.74
N PRO A 168 -13.10 -1.22 -5.62
CA PRO A 168 -13.65 -2.06 -4.55
C PRO A 168 -14.84 -2.87 -5.04
N LEU A 169 -14.93 -4.14 -4.63
CA LEU A 169 -16.04 -5.03 -4.97
C LEU A 169 -16.97 -5.23 -3.77
N PHE A 170 -16.43 -5.53 -2.58
CA PHE A 170 -17.14 -5.67 -1.31
C PHE A 170 -16.21 -5.74 -0.09
#